data_46a1a157b10285582aec6adb11c501ca
#
_entry.id   46a1a157b10285582aec6adb11c501ca
#
_cell.length_a   1.000
_cell.length_b   1.000
_cell.length_c   1.000
_cell.angle_alpha   90.00
_cell.angle_beta   90.00
_cell.angle_gamma   90.00
#
_symmetry.space_group_name_H-M   'P 1'
#
loop_
_entity.id
_entity.type
_entity.pdbx_description
1 polymer ?
#
loop_
_entity_poly.entity_id
_entity_poly.type
_entity_poly.pdbx_seq_one_letter_code
_entity_poly.pdbx_strand_id
1 'polypeptide(L)'
;MGENTQNKKIAIIIMASGYSERFGSNKLLESFLDKPLFTYTVDLVASCQAEMKIIATRYEPVIQYVKENVPSMSIVWNAHPERGISESIHLGIRYLKQQKDYEEYAGCCFMVCDQPLLQKESMQELFKSFYTNPEGIHMCATKKREGNPVIFPKQLFDELMALTGDKGGKRVARQHPELVHKVYVSEKELSDMDYKEDKINLEKEHNKQNMR
;
A
#
# COMPACT_ATOMS: atom_id res chain seq x y z
N MET A 1 6.20 10.57 31.58
CA MET A 1 7.52 10.28 31.00
C MET A 1 7.27 10.21 29.49
N GLY A 2 7.68 11.25 28.75
CA GLY A 2 7.49 11.25 27.29
C GLY A 2 8.53 10.34 26.66
N GLU A 3 8.13 9.16 26.23
CA GLU A 3 8.96 8.35 25.36
C GLU A 3 9.19 9.09 24.05
N ASN A 4 10.46 9.12 23.67
CA ASN A 4 10.98 9.83 22.53
C ASN A 4 10.36 9.30 21.22
N THR A 5 9.28 9.94 20.74
CA THR A 5 8.56 9.57 19.51
C THR A 5 9.36 9.82 18.24
N GLN A 6 10.56 10.40 18.35
CA GLN A 6 11.38 10.84 17.22
C GLN A 6 12.18 9.74 16.51
N ASN A 7 12.11 8.46 16.94
CA ASN A 7 12.95 7.38 16.39
C ASN A 7 12.19 6.11 15.98
N LYS A 8 10.87 6.17 15.80
CA LYS A 8 10.09 4.98 15.40
C LYS A 8 10.06 4.88 13.88
N LYS A 9 10.67 3.84 13.31
CA LYS A 9 10.71 3.58 11.87
C LYS A 9 9.37 3.05 11.36
N ILE A 10 9.04 3.37 10.10
CA ILE A 10 7.92 2.79 9.36
C ILE A 10 8.46 2.12 8.09
N ALA A 11 7.97 0.91 7.81
CA ALA A 11 8.12 0.28 6.51
C ALA A 11 6.90 0.52 5.62
N ILE A 12 7.09 0.46 4.30
CA ILE A 12 6.00 0.39 3.32
C ILE A 12 6.10 -0.93 2.58
N ILE A 13 4.98 -1.66 2.47
CA ILE A 13 4.85 -2.88 1.67
C ILE A 13 3.82 -2.64 0.57
N ILE A 14 4.26 -2.71 -0.68
CA ILE A 14 3.40 -2.64 -1.86
C ILE A 14 3.04 -4.07 -2.28
N MET A 15 1.74 -4.34 -2.37
CA MET A 15 1.19 -5.64 -2.80
C MET A 15 0.87 -5.57 -4.31
N ALA A 16 1.75 -6.15 -5.13
CA ALA A 16 1.71 -6.04 -6.60
C ALA A 16 1.77 -7.41 -7.30
N SER A 17 1.01 -8.41 -6.80
CA SER A 17 1.07 -9.80 -7.30
C SER A 17 -0.27 -10.36 -7.80
N GLY A 18 -1.37 -9.60 -7.74
CA GLY A 18 -2.72 -10.06 -8.06
C GLY A 18 -2.89 -10.44 -9.54
N TYR A 19 -3.78 -11.39 -9.82
CA TYR A 19 -4.03 -11.90 -11.19
C TYR A 19 -4.81 -10.94 -12.09
N SER A 20 -5.50 -9.95 -11.54
CA SER A 20 -6.32 -8.99 -12.29
C SER A 20 -7.47 -9.67 -13.10
N GLU A 21 -8.06 -10.75 -12.58
CA GLU A 21 -9.01 -11.60 -13.30
C GLU A 21 -10.20 -10.82 -13.88
N ARG A 22 -10.75 -9.86 -13.12
CA ARG A 22 -11.89 -9.04 -13.55
C ARG A 22 -11.54 -8.06 -14.67
N PHE A 23 -10.27 -7.67 -14.77
CA PHE A 23 -9.79 -6.74 -15.79
C PHE A 23 -9.58 -7.44 -17.14
N GLY A 24 -9.37 -8.77 -17.13
CA GLY A 24 -9.17 -9.61 -18.33
C GLY A 24 -7.74 -9.57 -18.90
N SER A 25 -6.85 -8.73 -18.34
CA SER A 25 -5.41 -8.66 -18.61
C SER A 25 -4.70 -8.27 -17.31
N ASN A 26 -3.36 -8.23 -17.31
CA ASN A 26 -2.64 -7.73 -16.15
C ASN A 26 -2.82 -6.20 -16.01
N LYS A 27 -3.77 -5.77 -15.17
CA LYS A 27 -4.09 -4.36 -14.99
C LYS A 27 -2.90 -3.50 -14.59
N LEU A 28 -1.93 -4.06 -13.85
CA LEU A 28 -0.76 -3.32 -13.39
C LEU A 28 0.13 -2.85 -14.54
N LEU A 29 0.16 -3.61 -15.64
CA LEU A 29 0.94 -3.31 -16.84
C LEU A 29 0.15 -2.49 -17.87
N GLU A 30 -1.15 -2.31 -17.67
CA GLU A 30 -1.97 -1.46 -18.55
C GLU A 30 -1.55 0.00 -18.41
N SER A 31 -1.59 0.72 -19.55
CA SER A 31 -1.37 2.15 -19.54
C SER A 31 -2.52 2.86 -18.83
N PHE A 32 -2.22 3.71 -17.87
CA PHE A 32 -3.13 4.70 -17.32
C PHE A 32 -2.55 6.08 -17.61
N LEU A 33 -3.33 6.94 -18.32
CA LEU A 33 -2.80 8.17 -18.94
C LEU A 33 -1.60 7.83 -19.85
N ASP A 34 -0.38 8.13 -19.42
CA ASP A 34 0.85 8.06 -20.22
C ASP A 34 1.83 6.97 -19.79
N LYS A 35 1.57 6.25 -18.68
CA LYS A 35 2.50 5.26 -18.15
C LYS A 35 1.79 4.04 -17.52
N PRO A 36 2.49 2.90 -17.30
CA PRO A 36 1.89 1.72 -16.68
C PRO A 36 1.31 2.02 -15.29
N LEU A 37 0.15 1.43 -14.99
CA LEU A 37 -0.61 1.69 -13.76
C LEU A 37 0.23 1.57 -12.48
N PHE A 38 1.05 0.52 -12.38
CA PHE A 38 1.86 0.27 -11.17
C PHE A 38 2.86 1.38 -10.87
N THR A 39 3.32 2.12 -11.89
CA THR A 39 4.35 3.15 -11.73
C THR A 39 3.87 4.30 -10.85
N TYR A 40 2.57 4.61 -10.87
CA TYR A 40 2.00 5.67 -10.02
C TYR A 40 2.23 5.38 -8.53
N THR A 41 1.95 4.15 -8.09
CA THR A 41 2.18 3.75 -6.69
C THR A 41 3.68 3.64 -6.37
N VAL A 42 4.49 3.08 -7.27
CA VAL A 42 5.93 2.94 -7.07
C VAL A 42 6.60 4.31 -6.93
N ASP A 43 6.28 5.27 -7.82
CA ASP A 43 6.82 6.63 -7.81
C ASP A 43 6.36 7.40 -6.56
N LEU A 44 5.09 7.25 -6.18
CA LEU A 44 4.55 7.83 -4.96
C LEU A 44 5.32 7.33 -3.72
N VAL A 45 5.47 6.01 -3.60
CA VAL A 45 6.21 5.39 -2.48
C VAL A 45 7.70 5.78 -2.51
N ALA A 46 8.31 5.89 -3.69
CA ALA A 46 9.68 6.38 -3.81
C ALA A 46 9.84 7.78 -3.18
N SER A 47 8.83 8.64 -3.30
CA SER A 47 8.80 10.00 -2.75
C SER A 47 8.46 10.08 -1.25
N CYS A 48 7.97 8.99 -0.64
CA CYS A 48 7.60 8.96 0.78
C CYS A 48 8.84 8.84 1.67
N GLN A 49 8.74 9.43 2.86
CA GLN A 49 9.72 9.25 3.93
C GLN A 49 9.37 7.98 4.72
N ALA A 50 10.00 6.87 4.34
CA ALA A 50 9.93 5.60 5.04
C ALA A 50 11.29 4.92 4.99
N GLU A 51 11.69 4.28 6.08
CA GLU A 51 13.04 3.71 6.22
C GLU A 51 13.21 2.46 5.37
N MET A 52 12.14 1.71 5.16
CA MET A 52 12.14 0.52 4.32
C MET A 52 10.96 0.58 3.35
N LYS A 53 11.25 0.33 2.07
CA LYS A 53 10.25 0.23 1.00
C LYS A 53 10.39 -1.14 0.37
N ILE A 54 9.30 -1.90 0.35
CA ILE A 54 9.25 -3.29 -0.11
C ILE A 54 8.14 -3.42 -1.14
N ILE A 55 8.40 -4.11 -2.24
CA ILE A 55 7.37 -4.49 -3.20
C ILE A 55 7.33 -6.02 -3.33
N ALA A 56 6.15 -6.61 -3.06
CA ALA A 56 5.88 -8.02 -3.30
C ALA A 56 5.24 -8.17 -4.68
N THR A 57 5.97 -8.74 -5.63
CA THR A 57 5.51 -8.88 -7.03
C THR A 57 5.99 -10.19 -7.65
N ARG A 58 5.34 -10.59 -8.76
CA ARG A 58 5.71 -11.69 -9.64
C ARG A 58 5.92 -11.25 -11.08
N TYR A 59 5.86 -9.95 -11.34
CA TYR A 59 5.88 -9.41 -12.69
C TYR A 59 7.24 -8.83 -13.04
N GLU A 60 7.91 -9.42 -14.02
CA GLU A 60 9.25 -8.98 -14.46
C GLU A 60 9.29 -7.50 -14.88
N PRO A 61 8.28 -6.95 -15.60
CA PRO A 61 8.29 -5.52 -15.92
C PRO A 61 8.27 -4.61 -14.68
N VAL A 62 7.58 -5.02 -13.60
CA VAL A 62 7.58 -4.27 -12.33
C VAL A 62 8.96 -4.35 -11.67
N ILE A 63 9.58 -5.53 -11.67
CA ILE A 63 10.93 -5.76 -11.12
C ILE A 63 11.94 -4.90 -11.85
N GLN A 64 11.91 -4.91 -13.18
CA GLN A 64 12.83 -4.13 -13.99
C GLN A 64 12.69 -2.63 -13.71
N TYR A 65 11.46 -2.13 -13.73
CA TYR A 65 11.19 -0.72 -13.44
C TYR A 65 11.74 -0.29 -12.06
N VAL A 66 11.49 -1.11 -11.02
CA VAL A 66 11.97 -0.81 -9.66
C VAL A 66 13.48 -0.80 -9.60
N LYS A 67 14.17 -1.78 -10.21
CA LYS A 67 15.63 -1.83 -10.28
C LYS A 67 16.24 -0.60 -10.94
N GLU A 68 15.62 -0.12 -12.01
CA GLU A 68 16.11 1.01 -12.80
C GLU A 68 15.80 2.37 -12.18
N ASN A 69 14.60 2.54 -11.61
CA ASN A 69 14.10 3.85 -11.19
C ASN A 69 14.06 4.05 -9.66
N VAL A 70 13.97 2.98 -8.86
CA VAL A 70 13.88 3.04 -7.40
C VAL A 70 14.78 1.97 -6.76
N PRO A 71 16.11 1.99 -6.97
CA PRO A 71 17.02 0.95 -6.51
C PRO A 71 17.08 0.79 -4.97
N SER A 72 16.56 1.76 -4.22
CA SER A 72 16.42 1.69 -2.76
C SER A 72 15.22 0.85 -2.30
N MET A 73 14.31 0.45 -3.21
CA MET A 73 13.15 -0.38 -2.89
C MET A 73 13.52 -1.86 -2.98
N SER A 74 13.27 -2.60 -1.91
CA SER A 74 13.51 -4.04 -1.86
C SER A 74 12.41 -4.80 -2.63
N ILE A 75 12.82 -5.77 -3.44
CA ILE A 75 11.90 -6.58 -4.23
C ILE A 75 11.79 -7.97 -3.60
N VAL A 76 10.57 -8.40 -3.35
CA VAL A 76 10.27 -9.76 -2.85
C VAL A 76 9.45 -10.49 -3.90
N TRP A 77 9.98 -11.62 -4.39
CA TRP A 77 9.29 -12.44 -5.37
C TRP A 77 8.12 -13.20 -4.74
N ASN A 78 6.93 -13.05 -5.30
CA ASN A 78 5.77 -13.84 -4.90
C ASN A 78 5.63 -15.05 -5.83
N ALA A 79 6.09 -16.21 -5.38
CA ALA A 79 5.98 -17.48 -6.10
C ALA A 79 4.59 -18.12 -6.00
N HIS A 80 3.75 -17.66 -5.07
CA HIS A 80 2.45 -18.26 -4.73
C HIS A 80 1.31 -17.24 -4.74
N PRO A 81 1.08 -16.52 -5.85
CA PRO A 81 0.01 -15.52 -5.94
C PRO A 81 -1.41 -16.13 -5.80
N GLU A 82 -1.55 -17.44 -6.06
CA GLU A 82 -2.79 -18.20 -5.84
C GLU A 82 -3.23 -18.25 -4.38
N ARG A 83 -2.34 -17.96 -3.45
CA ARG A 83 -2.65 -17.83 -2.01
C ARG A 83 -3.31 -16.51 -1.66
N GLY A 84 -3.61 -15.67 -2.66
CA GLY A 84 -4.30 -14.40 -2.50
C GLY A 84 -3.44 -13.29 -1.91
N ILE A 85 -4.09 -12.18 -1.53
CA ILE A 85 -3.42 -10.98 -1.02
C ILE A 85 -2.63 -11.23 0.27
N SER A 86 -3.06 -12.20 1.09
CA SER A 86 -2.38 -12.55 2.33
C SER A 86 -0.93 -12.97 2.11
N GLU A 87 -0.60 -13.66 1.01
CA GLU A 87 0.78 -14.04 0.71
C GLU A 87 1.69 -12.82 0.50
N SER A 88 1.21 -11.79 -0.19
CA SER A 88 1.99 -10.55 -0.37
C SER A 88 2.25 -9.83 0.97
N ILE A 89 1.26 -9.84 1.88
CA ILE A 89 1.41 -9.32 3.25
C ILE A 89 2.48 -10.12 4.00
N HIS A 90 2.38 -11.44 3.97
CA HIS A 90 3.32 -12.34 4.64
C HIS A 90 4.75 -12.19 4.14
N LEU A 91 4.92 -12.12 2.82
CA LEU A 91 6.23 -11.93 2.20
C LEU A 91 6.88 -10.63 2.66
N GLY A 92 6.13 -9.53 2.66
CA GLY A 92 6.63 -8.24 3.10
C GLY A 92 7.00 -8.23 4.59
N ILE A 93 6.14 -8.76 5.46
CA ILE A 93 6.42 -8.84 6.91
C ILE A 93 7.61 -9.77 7.18
N ARG A 94 7.72 -10.94 6.52
CA ARG A 94 8.87 -11.84 6.67
C ARG A 94 10.17 -11.16 6.26
N TYR A 95 10.16 -10.43 5.14
CA TYR A 95 11.33 -9.67 4.71
C TYR A 95 11.73 -8.60 5.73
N LEU A 96 10.75 -7.86 6.27
CA LEU A 96 10.99 -6.86 7.30
C LEU A 96 11.55 -7.49 8.60
N LYS A 97 11.01 -8.64 9.04
CA LYS A 97 11.48 -9.37 10.23
C LYS A 97 12.94 -9.85 10.11
N GLN A 98 13.50 -9.96 8.90
CA GLN A 98 14.90 -10.37 8.67
C GLN A 98 15.89 -9.20 8.77
N GLN A 99 15.42 -7.97 8.87
CA GLN A 99 16.30 -6.80 8.95
C GLN A 99 16.95 -6.71 10.34
N LYS A 100 18.20 -6.28 10.37
CA LYS A 100 18.96 -6.17 11.64
C LYS A 100 18.34 -5.19 12.63
N ASP A 101 17.69 -4.16 12.10
CA ASP A 101 17.03 -3.08 12.83
C ASP A 101 15.51 -3.27 12.96
N TYR A 102 15.01 -4.52 12.77
CA TYR A 102 13.59 -4.83 12.85
C TYR A 102 12.91 -4.31 14.13
N GLU A 103 13.61 -4.34 15.26
CA GLU A 103 13.06 -3.90 16.54
C GLU A 103 12.76 -2.39 16.59
N GLU A 104 13.39 -1.61 15.73
CA GLU A 104 13.16 -0.16 15.64
C GLU A 104 11.89 0.21 14.86
N TYR A 105 11.30 -0.76 14.11
CA TYR A 105 10.06 -0.51 13.37
C TYR A 105 8.85 -0.54 14.30
N ALA A 106 8.07 0.55 14.28
CA ALA A 106 6.82 0.68 15.03
C ALA A 106 5.63 0.10 14.27
N GLY A 107 5.69 0.10 12.93
CA GLY A 107 4.59 -0.37 12.10
C GLY A 107 4.95 -0.46 10.62
N CYS A 108 3.96 -0.86 9.84
CA CYS A 108 4.09 -1.01 8.40
C CYS A 108 2.84 -0.50 7.67
N CYS A 109 3.06 0.28 6.62
CA CYS A 109 2.05 0.75 5.69
C CYS A 109 1.87 -0.28 4.57
N PHE A 110 0.66 -0.78 4.39
CA PHE A 110 0.29 -1.69 3.30
C PHE A 110 -0.43 -0.92 2.21
N MET A 111 0.01 -1.10 0.98
CA MET A 111 -0.51 -0.42 -0.20
C MET A 111 -0.79 -1.40 -1.33
N VAL A 112 -1.78 -1.06 -2.15
CA VAL A 112 -2.07 -1.74 -3.42
C VAL A 112 -1.52 -0.90 -4.59
N CYS A 113 -1.39 -1.51 -5.78
CA CYS A 113 -0.84 -0.84 -6.97
C CYS A 113 -1.91 -0.37 -7.98
N ASP A 114 -3.17 -0.36 -7.61
CA ASP A 114 -4.31 -0.08 -8.50
C ASP A 114 -5.09 1.19 -8.15
N GLN A 115 -4.51 2.05 -7.30
CA GLN A 115 -5.03 3.37 -6.91
C GLN A 115 -4.12 4.49 -7.44
N PRO A 116 -4.18 4.81 -8.75
CA PRO A 116 -3.21 5.73 -9.38
C PRO A 116 -3.34 7.19 -8.96
N LEU A 117 -4.47 7.57 -8.39
CA LEU A 117 -4.77 8.96 -8.04
C LEU A 117 -4.49 9.30 -6.57
N LEU A 118 -3.92 8.37 -5.80
CA LEU A 118 -3.53 8.62 -4.41
C LEU A 118 -2.44 9.68 -4.35
N GLN A 119 -2.59 10.65 -3.45
CA GLN A 119 -1.74 11.83 -3.38
C GLN A 119 -0.66 11.70 -2.30
N LYS A 120 0.46 12.39 -2.52
CA LYS A 120 1.58 12.45 -1.57
C LYS A 120 1.16 13.08 -0.24
N GLU A 121 0.33 14.10 -0.29
CA GLU A 121 -0.20 14.82 0.87
C GLU A 121 -1.02 13.87 1.76
N SER A 122 -1.83 13.01 1.15
CA SER A 122 -2.61 11.98 1.87
C SER A 122 -1.72 10.96 2.57
N MET A 123 -0.60 10.57 1.94
CA MET A 123 0.41 9.71 2.57
C MET A 123 1.09 10.40 3.74
N GLN A 124 1.42 11.69 3.61
CA GLN A 124 2.03 12.47 4.69
C GLN A 124 1.10 12.60 5.90
N GLU A 125 -0.19 12.88 5.68
CA GLU A 125 -1.17 12.94 6.76
C GLU A 125 -1.40 11.56 7.41
N LEU A 126 -1.35 10.47 6.63
CA LEU A 126 -1.44 9.12 7.16
C LEU A 126 -0.25 8.79 8.08
N PHE A 127 0.97 9.11 7.68
CA PHE A 127 2.16 8.91 8.50
C PHE A 127 2.14 9.79 9.75
N LYS A 128 1.78 11.06 9.61
CA LYS A 128 1.64 11.98 10.74
C LYS A 128 0.62 11.47 11.76
N SER A 129 -0.52 10.95 11.29
CA SER A 129 -1.52 10.33 12.14
C SER A 129 -0.93 9.15 12.92
N PHE A 130 -0.18 8.26 12.26
CA PHE A 130 0.48 7.13 12.90
C PHE A 130 1.52 7.55 13.92
N TYR A 131 2.39 8.52 13.61
CA TYR A 131 3.40 9.00 14.57
C TYR A 131 2.78 9.65 15.81
N THR A 132 1.55 10.16 15.71
CA THR A 132 0.82 10.70 16.87
C THR A 132 0.30 9.59 17.79
N ASN A 133 -0.10 8.44 17.21
CA ASN A 133 -0.59 7.27 17.96
C ASN A 133 -0.06 5.97 17.32
N PRO A 134 1.21 5.59 17.56
CA PRO A 134 1.85 4.49 16.86
C PRO A 134 1.36 3.10 17.26
N GLU A 135 0.42 2.99 18.18
CA GLU A 135 -0.22 1.73 18.57
C GLU A 135 -1.58 1.53 17.88
N GLY A 136 -2.06 2.55 17.16
CA GLY A 136 -3.30 2.50 16.39
C GLY A 136 -3.13 1.93 14.99
N ILE A 137 -4.26 1.56 14.40
CA ILE A 137 -4.40 1.22 12.97
C ILE A 137 -4.81 2.51 12.26
N HIS A 138 -3.98 2.99 11.34
CA HIS A 138 -4.27 4.23 10.61
C HIS A 138 -4.58 3.90 9.15
N MET A 139 -5.74 4.33 8.66
CA MET A 139 -6.18 4.01 7.30
C MET A 139 -6.77 5.19 6.57
N CYS A 140 -6.56 5.22 5.27
CA CYS A 140 -7.28 6.15 4.41
C CYS A 140 -8.75 5.77 4.34
N ALA A 141 -9.62 6.79 4.41
CA ALA A 141 -11.06 6.61 4.35
C ALA A 141 -11.71 7.76 3.57
N THR A 142 -12.87 7.48 3.01
CA THR A 142 -13.79 8.49 2.51
C THR A 142 -15.04 8.50 3.39
N LYS A 143 -16.02 9.35 3.08
CA LYS A 143 -17.32 9.30 3.77
C LYS A 143 -18.08 8.00 3.52
N LYS A 144 -17.75 7.26 2.44
CA LYS A 144 -18.49 6.06 2.00
C LYS A 144 -17.75 4.77 2.30
N ARG A 145 -16.40 4.78 2.30
CA ARG A 145 -15.62 3.55 2.46
C ARG A 145 -14.27 3.80 3.13
N GLU A 146 -13.77 2.74 3.72
CA GLU A 146 -12.39 2.59 4.19
C GLU A 146 -11.56 1.86 3.14
N GLY A 147 -10.27 2.18 3.02
CA GLY A 147 -9.41 1.59 1.99
C GLY A 147 -7.92 1.63 2.32
N ASN A 148 -7.14 1.18 1.37
CA ASN A 148 -5.69 1.37 1.38
C ASN A 148 -5.35 2.82 0.99
N PRO A 149 -4.19 3.32 1.43
CA PRO A 149 -3.21 2.68 2.32
C PRO A 149 -3.69 2.52 3.76
N VAL A 150 -3.13 1.52 4.44
CA VAL A 150 -3.37 1.30 5.86
C VAL A 150 -2.06 0.98 6.59
N ILE A 151 -1.81 1.65 7.72
CA ILE A 151 -0.68 1.38 8.60
C ILE A 151 -1.17 0.52 9.76
N PHE A 152 -0.50 -0.62 9.96
CA PHE A 152 -0.68 -1.46 11.14
C PHE A 152 0.51 -1.31 12.06
N PRO A 153 0.27 -1.20 13.38
CA PRO A 153 1.33 -1.25 14.37
C PRO A 153 1.95 -2.64 14.44
N LYS A 154 3.22 -2.72 14.80
CA LYS A 154 4.01 -3.96 14.86
C LYS A 154 3.34 -5.05 15.70
N GLN A 155 2.66 -4.68 16.78
CA GLN A 155 1.95 -5.61 17.67
C GLN A 155 0.88 -6.44 16.97
N LEU A 156 0.34 -6.00 15.83
CA LEU A 156 -0.67 -6.73 15.05
C LEU A 156 -0.07 -7.54 13.89
N PHE A 157 1.26 -7.61 13.76
CA PHE A 157 1.87 -8.36 12.65
C PHE A 157 1.60 -9.85 12.71
N ASP A 158 1.46 -10.44 13.90
CA ASP A 158 1.15 -11.87 14.03
C ASP A 158 -0.28 -12.17 13.58
N GLU A 159 -1.23 -11.25 13.81
CA GLU A 159 -2.59 -11.38 13.29
C GLU A 159 -2.62 -11.22 11.75
N LEU A 160 -1.82 -10.29 11.20
CA LEU A 160 -1.64 -10.18 9.76
C LEU A 160 -1.01 -11.44 9.16
N MET A 161 -0.07 -12.06 9.87
CA MET A 161 0.55 -13.33 9.47
C MET A 161 -0.40 -14.54 9.58
N ALA A 162 -1.49 -14.43 10.33
CA ALA A 162 -2.53 -15.46 10.42
C ALA A 162 -3.60 -15.35 9.30
N LEU A 163 -3.56 -14.31 8.47
CA LEU A 163 -4.48 -14.14 7.34
C LEU A 163 -4.28 -15.25 6.30
N THR A 164 -5.33 -15.61 5.57
CA THR A 164 -5.30 -16.61 4.50
C THR A 164 -6.16 -16.18 3.32
N GLY A 165 -5.75 -16.55 2.10
CA GLY A 165 -6.48 -16.28 0.87
C GLY A 165 -6.58 -14.77 0.59
N ASP A 166 -7.71 -14.33 0.08
CA ASP A 166 -7.94 -12.92 -0.28
C ASP A 166 -8.38 -12.05 0.92
N LYS A 167 -8.12 -12.52 2.13
CA LYS A 167 -8.33 -11.72 3.34
C LYS A 167 -7.14 -10.79 3.53
N GLY A 168 -7.37 -9.49 3.32
CA GLY A 168 -6.38 -8.45 3.58
C GLY A 168 -6.47 -7.88 4.98
N GLY A 169 -5.63 -6.88 5.28
CA GLY A 169 -5.55 -6.21 6.59
C GLY A 169 -6.88 -5.66 7.11
N LYS A 170 -7.82 -5.34 6.23
CA LYS A 170 -9.17 -4.90 6.63
C LYS A 170 -9.89 -5.88 7.56
N ARG A 171 -9.58 -7.19 7.47
CA ARG A 171 -10.12 -8.18 8.40
C ARG A 171 -9.58 -7.96 9.83
N VAL A 172 -8.29 -7.72 9.97
CA VAL A 172 -7.67 -7.42 11.28
C VAL A 172 -8.21 -6.09 11.82
N ALA A 173 -8.28 -5.05 11.00
CA ALA A 173 -8.83 -3.76 11.43
C ALA A 173 -10.28 -3.86 11.96
N ARG A 174 -11.09 -4.74 11.39
CA ARG A 174 -12.47 -4.99 11.87
C ARG A 174 -12.54 -5.73 13.22
N GLN A 175 -11.47 -6.42 13.61
CA GLN A 175 -11.38 -7.10 14.91
C GLN A 175 -10.97 -6.13 16.03
N HIS A 176 -10.37 -4.99 15.65
CA HIS A 176 -9.88 -3.94 16.56
C HIS A 176 -10.44 -2.56 16.19
N PRO A 177 -11.78 -2.38 16.16
CA PRO A 177 -12.38 -1.12 15.74
C PRO A 177 -11.98 0.08 16.61
N GLU A 178 -11.65 -0.20 17.89
CA GLU A 178 -11.19 0.79 18.87
C GLU A 178 -9.80 1.35 18.55
N LEU A 179 -8.97 0.60 17.80
CA LEU A 179 -7.64 1.03 17.38
C LEU A 179 -7.65 1.81 16.05
N VAL A 180 -8.80 1.87 15.36
CA VAL A 180 -8.87 2.43 14.00
C VAL A 180 -8.95 3.95 14.01
N HIS A 181 -7.98 4.59 13.38
CA HIS A 181 -7.91 6.03 13.10
C HIS A 181 -8.04 6.28 11.61
N LYS A 182 -9.03 7.10 11.21
CA LYS A 182 -9.33 7.39 9.80
C LYS A 182 -8.70 8.70 9.38
N VAL A 183 -7.93 8.64 8.29
CA VAL A 183 -7.44 9.82 7.56
C VAL A 183 -8.34 10.00 6.34
N TYR A 184 -9.11 11.09 6.33
CA TYR A 184 -10.08 11.32 5.27
C TYR A 184 -9.41 11.89 4.03
N VAL A 185 -9.61 11.21 2.90
CA VAL A 185 -9.11 11.57 1.57
C VAL A 185 -10.27 11.70 0.59
N SER A 186 -10.00 12.16 -0.63
CA SER A 186 -11.03 12.26 -1.66
C SER A 186 -11.45 10.88 -2.18
N GLU A 187 -12.70 10.77 -2.67
CA GLU A 187 -13.24 9.52 -3.21
C GLU A 187 -12.36 8.94 -4.35
N LYS A 188 -11.83 9.82 -5.20
CA LYS A 188 -10.97 9.44 -6.33
C LYS A 188 -9.64 8.82 -5.91
N GLU A 189 -9.07 9.26 -4.78
CA GLU A 189 -7.80 8.72 -4.30
C GLU A 189 -7.88 7.26 -3.90
N LEU A 190 -9.05 6.83 -3.41
CA LEU A 190 -9.30 5.42 -3.07
C LEU A 190 -9.93 4.62 -4.22
N SER A 191 -10.12 5.20 -5.40
CA SER A 191 -10.70 4.49 -6.53
C SER A 191 -9.73 3.47 -7.10
N ASP A 192 -10.13 2.18 -7.00
CA ASP A 192 -9.39 1.07 -7.55
C ASP A 192 -9.69 0.95 -9.06
N MET A 193 -8.72 0.56 -9.86
CA MET A 193 -8.90 0.23 -11.28
C MET A 193 -9.10 -1.28 -11.41
N ASP A 194 -10.33 -1.76 -11.16
CA ASP A 194 -10.67 -3.19 -11.19
C ASP A 194 -11.24 -3.64 -12.53
N TYR A 195 -11.87 -2.74 -13.28
CA TYR A 195 -12.49 -2.98 -14.59
C TYR A 195 -11.95 -2.00 -15.62
N LYS A 196 -12.09 -2.31 -16.90
CA LYS A 196 -11.67 -1.40 -18.00
C LYS A 196 -12.46 -0.09 -17.99
N GLU A 197 -13.70 -0.13 -17.55
CA GLU A 197 -14.55 1.05 -17.39
C GLU A 197 -14.03 2.00 -16.30
N ASP A 198 -13.41 1.47 -15.23
CA ASP A 198 -12.81 2.28 -14.18
C ASP A 198 -11.68 3.14 -14.74
N LYS A 199 -10.82 2.56 -15.62
CA LYS A 199 -9.77 3.28 -16.31
C LYS A 199 -10.33 4.51 -17.04
N ILE A 200 -11.35 4.31 -17.87
CA ILE A 200 -11.95 5.39 -18.67
C ILE A 200 -12.52 6.49 -17.78
N ASN A 201 -13.16 6.11 -16.67
CA ASN A 201 -13.77 7.06 -15.74
C ASN A 201 -12.69 7.87 -14.99
N LEU A 202 -11.66 7.21 -14.48
CA LEU A 202 -10.56 7.85 -13.76
C LEU A 202 -9.74 8.79 -14.66
N GLU A 203 -9.48 8.41 -15.92
CA GLU A 203 -8.82 9.28 -16.90
C GLU A 203 -9.64 10.52 -17.20
N LYS A 204 -10.98 10.39 -17.37
CA LYS A 204 -11.88 11.54 -17.56
C LYS A 204 -11.89 12.48 -16.35
N GLU A 205 -11.89 11.94 -15.16
CA GLU A 205 -11.87 12.73 -13.91
C GLU A 205 -10.55 13.49 -13.74
N HIS A 206 -9.43 12.84 -14.04
CA HIS A 206 -8.11 13.47 -14.01
C HIS A 206 -8.03 14.65 -14.98
N ASN A 207 -8.46 14.45 -16.23
CA ASN A 207 -8.40 15.48 -17.27
C ASN A 207 -9.30 16.70 -16.96
N LYS A 208 -10.47 16.51 -16.34
CA LYS A 208 -11.34 17.62 -15.92
C LYS A 208 -10.71 18.53 -14.86
N GLN A 209 -9.78 18.04 -14.07
CA GLN A 209 -9.11 18.85 -13.04
C GLN A 209 -7.96 19.68 -13.60
N ASN A 210 -7.25 19.13 -14.58
CA ASN A 210 -6.14 19.85 -15.24
C ASN A 210 -6.62 20.96 -16.19
N MET A 211 -7.93 21.04 -16.45
CA MET A 211 -8.58 22.10 -17.25
C MET A 211 -9.17 23.25 -16.41
N ARG A 212 -9.06 23.19 -15.09
CA ARG A 212 -9.52 24.24 -14.15
C ARG A 212 -8.35 24.96 -13.49
#